data_e830e54ec7296f0fbaf2b2164296a628
#
_entry.id   e830e54ec7296f0fbaf2b2164296a628
#
_cell.length_a   1.000
_cell.length_b   1.000
_cell.length_c   1.000
_cell.angle_alpha   90.00
_cell.angle_beta   90.00
_cell.angle_gamma   90.00
#
_symmetry.space_group_name_H-M   'P 1'
#
loop_
_entity.id
_entity.type
_entity.pdbx_description
1 polymer ?
#
loop_
_entity_poly.entity_id
_entity_poly.type
_entity_poly.pdbx_seq_one_letter_code
_entity_poly.pdbx_strand_id
1 'polypeptide(L)'
;MKKMLSVLIAAVLATQTLHAFAETSPVGSWQFAYYHVPGGGFYANQTICFKEDNTWYSSSQAGWKGAWFQNGDDLQWNGSVPMPGAGSANNLATIAMGKLAVAGSMSGNYAEWAAPSALPLSWDRHYTYTMTYKGATCAAPK
;
A
#
# COMPACT_ATOMS: atom_id res chain seq x y z
N MET A 1 53.87 38.98 -39.74
CA MET A 1 53.75 37.75 -38.96
C MET A 1 52.57 37.88 -37.99
N LYS A 2 51.41 37.33 -38.37
CA LYS A 2 50.20 37.38 -37.53
C LYS A 2 50.08 35.99 -36.86
N LYS A 3 50.19 35.96 -35.53
CA LYS A 3 49.96 34.76 -34.75
C LYS A 3 48.43 34.63 -34.55
N MET A 4 47.84 33.58 -35.15
CA MET A 4 46.47 33.18 -34.86
C MET A 4 46.45 32.42 -33.56
N LEU A 5 45.71 32.95 -32.59
CA LEU A 5 45.48 32.32 -31.28
C LEU A 5 44.17 31.47 -31.44
N SER A 6 44.35 30.15 -31.53
CA SER A 6 43.22 29.22 -31.54
C SER A 6 42.71 29.03 -30.12
N VAL A 7 41.49 29.49 -29.86
CA VAL A 7 40.75 29.25 -28.61
C VAL A 7 40.02 27.92 -28.76
N LEU A 8 40.47 26.91 -28.06
CA LEU A 8 39.74 25.65 -27.89
C LEU A 8 38.67 25.86 -26.82
N ILE A 9 37.42 25.90 -27.26
CA ILE A 9 36.28 25.84 -26.35
C ILE A 9 36.00 24.37 -26.09
N ALA A 10 36.40 23.89 -24.91
CA ALA A 10 36.01 22.58 -24.42
C ALA A 10 34.57 22.66 -23.90
N ALA A 11 33.60 22.15 -24.68
CA ALA A 11 32.23 21.95 -24.24
C ALA A 11 32.19 20.80 -23.25
N VAL A 12 32.11 21.09 -21.96
CA VAL A 12 31.82 20.12 -20.92
C VAL A 12 30.32 19.79 -21.01
N LEU A 13 30.01 18.71 -21.71
CA LEU A 13 28.67 18.09 -21.64
C LEU A 13 28.51 17.47 -20.25
N ALA A 14 27.90 18.19 -19.34
CA ALA A 14 27.42 17.64 -18.09
C ALA A 14 26.27 16.67 -18.40
N THR A 15 26.58 15.39 -18.53
CA THR A 15 25.58 14.33 -18.54
C THR A 15 24.94 14.28 -17.15
N GLN A 16 23.83 14.98 -16.99
CA GLN A 16 22.96 14.79 -15.83
C GLN A 16 22.34 13.40 -16.00
N THR A 17 22.88 12.43 -15.31
CA THR A 17 22.21 11.16 -15.09
C THR A 17 20.96 11.46 -14.27
N LEU A 18 19.82 11.56 -14.95
CA LEU A 18 18.52 11.46 -14.31
C LEU A 18 18.48 10.10 -13.61
N HIS A 19 18.75 10.10 -12.31
CA HIS A 19 18.43 8.96 -11.48
C HIS A 19 16.91 8.88 -11.45
N ALA A 20 16.34 8.10 -12.36
CA ALA A 20 14.98 7.61 -12.19
C ALA A 20 14.99 6.83 -10.87
N PHE A 21 14.50 7.44 -9.80
CA PHE A 21 14.18 6.69 -8.61
C PHE A 21 13.18 5.63 -9.04
N ALA A 22 13.60 4.38 -9.00
CA ALA A 22 12.68 3.28 -9.25
C ALA A 22 11.55 3.43 -8.23
N GLU A 23 10.35 3.60 -8.72
CA GLU A 23 9.16 3.67 -7.88
C GLU A 23 9.14 2.43 -6.99
N THR A 24 9.06 2.62 -5.67
CA THR A 24 9.07 1.50 -4.74
C THR A 24 7.77 0.75 -4.91
N SER A 25 7.84 -0.50 -5.40
CA SER A 25 6.64 -1.32 -5.61
C SER A 25 6.16 -1.94 -4.29
N PRO A 26 4.85 -1.96 -4.01
CA PRO A 26 4.31 -2.66 -2.86
C PRO A 26 4.19 -4.18 -3.07
N VAL A 27 4.45 -4.70 -4.27
CA VAL A 27 4.26 -6.11 -4.60
C VAL A 27 5.04 -7.02 -3.66
N GLY A 28 4.35 -8.01 -3.09
CA GLY A 28 4.92 -8.96 -2.15
C GLY A 28 4.12 -9.08 -0.84
N SER A 29 4.72 -9.73 0.13
CA SER A 29 4.13 -10.06 1.42
C SER A 29 4.47 -9.01 2.47
N TRP A 30 3.49 -8.59 3.23
CA TRP A 30 3.58 -7.55 4.24
C TRP A 30 2.93 -7.98 5.55
N GLN A 31 3.59 -7.71 6.67
CA GLN A 31 2.96 -7.77 7.99
C GLN A 31 2.23 -6.46 8.23
N PHE A 32 0.91 -6.50 8.28
CA PHE A 32 0.02 -5.38 8.55
C PHE A 32 -0.41 -5.42 10.01
N ALA A 33 -0.16 -4.33 10.74
CA ALA A 33 -0.61 -4.15 12.12
C ALA A 33 -1.41 -2.85 12.23
N TYR A 34 -2.54 -2.87 12.92
CA TYR A 34 -3.41 -1.71 13.03
C TYR A 34 -3.86 -1.45 14.46
N TYR A 35 -4.11 -0.17 14.74
CA TYR A 35 -4.22 0.39 16.08
C TYR A 35 -5.45 1.29 16.17
N HIS A 36 -6.17 1.23 17.28
CA HIS A 36 -7.37 2.03 17.52
C HIS A 36 -7.12 3.55 17.42
N VAL A 37 -8.10 4.28 16.91
CA VAL A 37 -8.16 5.75 16.95
C VAL A 37 -9.48 6.14 17.62
N PRO A 38 -9.43 7.02 18.67
CA PRO A 38 -8.25 7.50 19.39
C PRO A 38 -7.68 6.44 20.35
N GLY A 39 -6.47 6.65 20.82
CA GLY A 39 -5.88 5.86 21.89
C GLY A 39 -4.64 5.05 21.53
N GLY A 40 -4.42 4.72 20.24
CA GLY A 40 -3.21 4.07 19.75
C GLY A 40 -2.99 2.63 20.23
N GLY A 41 -3.95 2.02 20.92
CA GLY A 41 -3.84 0.64 21.36
C GLY A 41 -3.83 -0.35 20.19
N PHE A 42 -2.94 -1.35 20.24
CA PHE A 42 -2.90 -2.42 19.24
C PHE A 42 -4.26 -3.12 19.17
N TYR A 43 -4.78 -3.28 17.97
CA TYR A 43 -6.03 -4.00 17.74
C TYR A 43 -5.79 -5.39 17.17
N ALA A 44 -5.15 -5.48 16.01
CA ALA A 44 -4.91 -6.76 15.36
C ALA A 44 -3.77 -6.68 14.33
N ASN A 45 -3.39 -7.82 13.81
CA ASN A 45 -2.49 -7.92 12.68
C ASN A 45 -2.97 -8.97 11.68
N GLN A 46 -2.46 -8.84 10.45
CA GLN A 46 -2.63 -9.85 9.40
C GLN A 46 -1.48 -9.78 8.40
N THR A 47 -1.35 -10.79 7.58
CA THR A 47 -0.40 -10.80 6.48
C THR A 47 -1.13 -10.50 5.18
N ILE A 48 -0.74 -9.41 4.54
CA ILE A 48 -1.29 -8.94 3.26
C ILE A 48 -0.31 -9.28 2.14
N CYS A 49 -0.83 -9.77 1.02
CA CYS A 49 -0.09 -9.96 -0.20
C CYS A 49 -0.61 -9.01 -1.29
N PHE A 50 0.24 -8.10 -1.76
CA PHE A 50 -0.02 -7.28 -2.94
C PHE A 50 0.55 -7.98 -4.18
N LYS A 51 -0.25 -8.07 -5.25
CA LYS A 51 0.10 -8.75 -6.50
C LYS A 51 0.34 -7.75 -7.63
N GLU A 52 1.09 -8.17 -8.64
CA GLU A 52 1.39 -7.37 -9.83
C GLU A 52 0.13 -6.98 -10.65
N ASP A 53 -0.95 -7.72 -10.52
CA ASP A 53 -2.23 -7.46 -11.18
C ASP A 53 -3.10 -6.41 -10.45
N ASN A 54 -2.51 -5.65 -9.53
CA ASN A 54 -3.18 -4.63 -8.71
C ASN A 54 -4.26 -5.19 -7.77
N THR A 55 -4.24 -6.48 -7.51
CA THR A 55 -5.07 -7.11 -6.48
C THR A 55 -4.27 -7.39 -5.21
N TRP A 56 -4.98 -7.58 -4.10
CA TRP A 56 -4.41 -8.01 -2.85
C TRP A 56 -5.31 -9.04 -2.16
N TYR A 57 -4.73 -9.80 -1.27
CA TYR A 57 -5.45 -10.69 -0.36
C TYR A 57 -4.73 -10.83 0.98
N SER A 58 -5.47 -11.26 2.00
CA SER A 58 -4.87 -11.68 3.26
C SER A 58 -4.52 -13.16 3.21
N SER A 59 -3.27 -13.50 3.50
CA SER A 59 -2.85 -14.89 3.64
C SER A 59 -3.04 -15.44 5.05
N SER A 60 -3.37 -14.60 6.02
CA SER A 60 -3.60 -14.99 7.42
C SER A 60 -5.07 -15.00 7.84
N GLN A 61 -5.93 -14.24 7.16
CA GLN A 61 -7.36 -14.14 7.43
C GLN A 61 -8.18 -14.49 6.18
N ALA A 62 -9.01 -15.51 6.28
CA ALA A 62 -9.76 -16.03 5.14
C ALA A 62 -10.71 -15.00 4.52
N GLY A 63 -10.77 -14.98 3.19
CA GLY A 63 -11.74 -14.22 2.42
C GLY A 63 -11.44 -12.74 2.20
N TRP A 64 -10.51 -12.13 2.95
CA TRP A 64 -10.11 -10.74 2.73
C TRP A 64 -9.34 -10.58 1.41
N LYS A 65 -9.86 -9.75 0.52
CA LYS A 65 -9.25 -9.46 -0.78
C LYS A 65 -9.79 -8.16 -1.35
N GLY A 66 -9.07 -7.61 -2.34
CA GLY A 66 -9.49 -6.39 -3.02
C GLY A 66 -8.48 -5.93 -4.06
N ALA A 67 -8.45 -4.63 -4.27
CA ALA A 67 -7.56 -3.97 -5.22
C ALA A 67 -6.68 -2.93 -4.52
N TRP A 68 -5.54 -2.63 -5.13
CA TRP A 68 -4.64 -1.58 -4.69
C TRP A 68 -4.28 -0.67 -5.85
N PHE A 69 -3.85 0.54 -5.51
CA PHE A 69 -3.49 1.59 -6.44
C PHE A 69 -2.33 2.40 -5.85
N GLN A 70 -1.34 2.74 -6.67
CA GLN A 70 -0.17 3.51 -6.27
C GLN A 70 0.01 4.73 -7.18
N ASN A 71 0.43 5.84 -6.59
CA ASN A 71 0.85 7.03 -7.28
C ASN A 71 2.07 7.62 -6.54
N GLY A 72 3.26 7.41 -7.09
CA GLY A 72 4.50 7.69 -6.37
C GLY A 72 4.60 6.87 -5.09
N ASP A 73 4.82 7.53 -3.96
CA ASP A 73 4.87 6.89 -2.64
C ASP A 73 3.49 6.69 -2.00
N ASP A 74 2.44 7.29 -2.55
CA ASP A 74 1.10 7.15 -2.03
C ASP A 74 0.47 5.84 -2.49
N LEU A 75 0.09 5.00 -1.52
CA LEU A 75 -0.61 3.74 -1.76
C LEU A 75 -2.01 3.79 -1.16
N GLN A 76 -2.97 3.39 -1.95
CA GLN A 76 -4.34 3.15 -1.53
C GLN A 76 -4.72 1.70 -1.84
N TRP A 77 -5.39 1.05 -0.91
CA TRP A 77 -5.96 -0.27 -1.13
C TRP A 77 -7.32 -0.39 -0.47
N ASN A 78 -8.22 -1.12 -1.11
CA ASN A 78 -9.58 -1.34 -0.64
C ASN A 78 -9.98 -2.79 -0.86
N GLY A 79 -10.97 -3.25 -0.14
CA GLY A 79 -11.43 -4.60 -0.28
C GLY A 79 -12.59 -4.94 0.62
N SER A 80 -12.89 -6.22 0.72
CA SER A 80 -13.96 -6.71 1.56
C SER A 80 -13.77 -8.16 1.96
N VAL A 81 -14.52 -8.57 2.98
CA VAL A 81 -14.69 -9.95 3.38
C VAL A 81 -16.17 -10.21 3.65
N PRO A 82 -16.75 -11.35 3.25
CA PRO A 82 -18.05 -11.76 3.71
C PRO A 82 -18.08 -11.90 5.23
N MET A 83 -19.11 -11.37 5.89
CA MET A 83 -19.33 -11.52 7.33
C MET A 83 -20.19 -12.76 7.61
N PRO A 84 -19.61 -13.89 8.08
CA PRO A 84 -20.38 -15.07 8.44
C PRO A 84 -21.32 -14.77 9.62
N GLY A 85 -22.59 -15.13 9.51
CA GLY A 85 -23.54 -15.07 10.62
C GLY A 85 -24.35 -13.77 10.77
N ALA A 86 -24.04 -12.72 9.99
CA ALA A 86 -24.81 -11.47 10.03
C ALA A 86 -25.93 -11.41 8.97
N GLY A 87 -26.42 -12.58 8.53
CA GLY A 87 -27.27 -12.69 7.34
C GLY A 87 -26.43 -12.58 6.06
N SER A 88 -26.81 -13.29 5.03
CA SER A 88 -26.04 -13.46 3.78
C SER A 88 -25.79 -12.19 2.95
N ALA A 89 -26.12 -11.02 3.46
CA ALA A 89 -26.09 -9.74 2.77
C ALA A 89 -25.04 -8.76 3.29
N ASN A 90 -24.30 -9.08 4.34
CA ASN A 90 -23.35 -8.16 4.94
C ASN A 90 -21.91 -8.53 4.58
N ASN A 91 -21.20 -7.55 4.05
CA ASN A 91 -19.74 -7.60 3.89
C ASN A 91 -19.11 -6.60 4.86
N LEU A 92 -17.95 -6.95 5.38
CA LEU A 92 -17.07 -5.96 5.97
C LEU A 92 -16.22 -5.39 4.84
N ALA A 93 -16.34 -4.11 4.60
CA ALA A 93 -15.54 -3.39 3.62
C ALA A 93 -14.39 -2.64 4.30
N THR A 94 -13.33 -2.38 3.56
CA THR A 94 -12.15 -1.68 4.06
C THR A 94 -11.57 -0.74 3.04
N ILE A 95 -10.93 0.31 3.53
CA ILE A 95 -10.04 1.18 2.77
C ILE A 95 -8.83 1.54 3.61
N ALA A 96 -7.67 1.58 2.99
CA ALA A 96 -6.44 2.07 3.58
C ALA A 96 -5.77 3.07 2.65
N MET A 97 -5.16 4.08 3.24
CA MET A 97 -4.35 5.08 2.55
C MET A 97 -3.08 5.30 3.35
N GLY A 98 -1.94 5.26 2.69
CA GLY A 98 -0.66 5.44 3.36
C GLY A 98 0.48 5.75 2.40
N LYS A 99 1.65 5.91 3.00
CA LYS A 99 2.90 6.16 2.27
C LYS A 99 3.83 4.97 2.37
N LEU A 100 4.33 4.57 1.21
CA LEU A 100 5.36 3.54 1.07
C LEU A 100 6.74 4.18 1.24
N ALA A 101 7.47 3.77 2.27
CA ALA A 101 8.83 4.26 2.49
C ALA A 101 9.86 3.33 1.82
N VAL A 102 10.98 3.93 1.40
CA VAL A 102 12.10 3.23 0.71
C VAL A 102 12.64 2.04 1.51
N ALA A 103 12.52 2.05 2.82
CA ALA A 103 13.02 0.99 3.71
C ALA A 103 12.09 -0.24 3.83
N GLY A 104 11.09 -0.39 2.96
CA GLY A 104 10.15 -1.53 3.05
C GLY A 104 9.18 -1.42 4.24
N SER A 105 8.84 -0.21 4.61
CA SER A 105 7.81 0.10 5.58
C SER A 105 6.70 0.94 4.96
N MET A 106 5.51 0.83 5.49
CA MET A 106 4.34 1.62 5.10
C MET A 106 3.55 1.99 6.35
N SER A 107 2.96 3.17 6.35
CA SER A 107 2.07 3.60 7.43
C SER A 107 0.99 4.52 6.89
N GLY A 108 -0.14 4.59 7.59
CA GLY A 108 -1.25 5.42 7.19
C GLY A 108 -2.50 5.21 8.00
N ASN A 109 -3.63 5.52 7.37
CA ASN A 109 -4.95 5.37 7.96
C ASN A 109 -5.70 4.18 7.33
N TYR A 110 -6.50 3.53 8.14
CA TYR A 110 -7.29 2.36 7.78
C TYR A 110 -8.68 2.49 8.38
N ALA A 111 -9.69 2.14 7.62
CA ALA A 111 -11.08 2.12 8.07
C ALA A 111 -11.76 0.82 7.65
N GLU A 112 -12.63 0.34 8.52
CA GLU A 112 -13.53 -0.78 8.28
C GLU A 112 -14.96 -0.35 8.54
N TRP A 113 -15.90 -0.83 7.74
CA TRP A 113 -17.32 -0.62 7.96
C TRP A 113 -18.12 -1.83 7.50
N ALA A 114 -19.23 -2.10 8.18
CA ALA A 114 -20.20 -3.04 7.69
C ALA A 114 -20.93 -2.44 6.49
N ALA A 115 -20.86 -3.11 5.36
CA ALA A 115 -21.57 -2.74 4.13
C ALA A 115 -22.77 -3.68 3.97
N PRO A 116 -23.92 -3.39 4.60
CA PRO A 116 -25.15 -4.14 4.34
C PRO A 116 -25.59 -3.92 2.91
N SER A 117 -26.31 -4.86 2.37
CA SER A 117 -26.91 -4.74 1.02
C SER A 117 -27.89 -3.56 0.90
N ALA A 118 -28.29 -2.97 2.04
CA ALA A 118 -29.10 -1.78 2.13
C ALA A 118 -28.49 -0.77 3.11
N LEU A 119 -28.44 0.52 2.74
CA LEU A 119 -28.06 1.63 3.63
C LEU A 119 -29.11 1.84 4.73
N PRO A 120 -28.73 2.37 5.91
CA PRO A 120 -27.46 3.05 6.25
C PRO A 120 -26.35 2.09 6.70
N LEU A 121 -25.09 2.56 6.65
CA LEU A 121 -23.94 1.88 7.22
C LEU A 121 -24.15 1.71 8.73
N SER A 122 -24.11 0.49 9.22
CA SER A 122 -24.48 0.20 10.61
C SER A 122 -23.28 0.17 11.56
N TRP A 123 -22.05 0.28 11.04
CA TRP A 123 -20.85 0.15 11.84
C TRP A 123 -19.63 0.67 11.09
N ASP A 124 -18.80 1.45 11.76
CA ASP A 124 -17.52 1.92 11.25
C ASP A 124 -16.45 1.88 12.34
N ARG A 125 -15.21 1.68 11.92
CA ARG A 125 -14.03 1.74 12.78
C ARG A 125 -12.89 2.40 12.05
N HIS A 126 -12.14 3.23 12.79
CA HIS A 126 -10.98 3.95 12.28
C HIS A 126 -9.73 3.49 13.02
N TYR A 127 -8.66 3.32 12.25
CA TYR A 127 -7.37 2.87 12.75
C TYR A 127 -6.24 3.65 12.08
N THR A 128 -5.11 3.74 12.77
CA THR A 128 -3.82 3.91 12.10
C THR A 128 -3.21 2.54 11.85
N TYR A 129 -2.32 2.44 10.86
CA TYR A 129 -1.64 1.19 10.60
C TYR A 129 -0.16 1.37 10.32
N THR A 130 0.58 0.30 10.51
CA THR A 130 1.95 0.12 10.03
C THR A 130 2.07 -1.20 9.28
N MET A 131 2.90 -1.22 8.24
CA MET A 131 3.24 -2.47 7.54
C MET A 131 4.75 -2.59 7.43
N THR A 132 5.22 -3.83 7.51
CA THR A 132 6.62 -4.20 7.32
C THR A 132 6.70 -5.22 6.20
N TYR A 133 7.55 -4.98 5.22
CA TYR A 133 7.80 -5.90 4.11
C TYR A 133 8.44 -7.19 4.62
N LYS A 134 7.94 -8.33 4.16
CA LYS A 134 8.41 -9.67 4.54
C LYS A 134 9.09 -10.43 3.41
N GLY A 135 8.95 -9.97 2.18
CA GLY A 135 9.58 -10.58 1.01
C GLY A 135 8.66 -10.65 -0.20
N ALA A 136 9.23 -11.01 -1.33
CA ALA A 136 8.50 -11.08 -2.59
C ALA A 136 7.51 -12.27 -2.67
N THR A 137 7.74 -13.32 -1.85
CA THR A 137 6.91 -14.53 -1.89
C THR A 137 5.69 -14.37 -0.99
N CYS A 138 4.52 -14.59 -1.55
CA CYS A 138 3.25 -14.62 -0.86
C CYS A 138 2.84 -16.05 -0.53
N ALA A 139 2.39 -16.28 0.71
CA ALA A 139 1.70 -17.53 1.05
C ALA A 139 0.32 -17.57 0.38
N ALA A 140 -0.19 -18.76 0.09
CA ALA A 140 -1.53 -18.92 -0.47
C ALA A 140 -2.60 -18.27 0.43
N PRO A 141 -3.70 -17.75 -0.15
CA PRO A 141 -4.84 -17.26 0.64
C PRO A 141 -5.46 -18.42 1.44
N LYS A 142 -5.98 -18.09 2.63
CA LYS A 142 -6.73 -19.03 3.47
C LYS A 142 -8.18 -19.13 3.05
#